data_c861ed3e5b23b50b6b37c86836b65d78
#
_entry.id   c861ed3e5b23b50b6b37c86836b65d78
#
_cell.length_a   1.000
_cell.length_b   1.000
_cell.length_c   1.000
_cell.angle_alpha   90.00
_cell.angle_beta   90.00
_cell.angle_gamma   90.00
#
_symmetry.space_group_name_H-M   'P 1'
#
loop_
_entity.id
_entity.type
_entity.pdbx_description
1 polymer ?
#
loop_
_entity_poly.entity_id
_entity_poly.type
_entity_poly.pdbx_seq_one_letter_code
_entity_poly.pdbx_strand_id
1 'polypeptide(L)'
;MADSIETPIGTITAEHFRPGHVRHQVFVGPKFLYALFNPRDRMHAVSRAFMTFVRDGDLPYRRLIVNDHIADEAATRLKKQASMKNATSFLQTLDESAVYRLESVSENVFSDAKATFIDWTDLDASCTDFIVAAHMEELEVDHILTYDRHYNAFDLTTLPYQDSE
;
A
#
# COMPACT_ATOMS: atom_id res chain seq x y z
N MET A 1 6.36 3.19 -24.38
CA MET A 1 6.13 3.37 -22.93
C MET A 1 5.61 4.76 -22.69
N ALA A 2 4.55 4.90 -21.93
CA ALA A 2 4.02 6.21 -21.58
C ALA A 2 4.86 6.80 -20.46
N ASP A 3 5.46 7.96 -20.67
CA ASP A 3 6.23 8.65 -19.63
C ASP A 3 5.31 9.24 -18.55
N SER A 4 4.03 9.39 -18.86
CA SER A 4 3.01 9.93 -17.98
C SER A 4 1.62 9.34 -18.28
N ILE A 5 0.77 9.34 -17.27
CA ILE A 5 -0.61 8.85 -17.36
C ILE A 5 -1.54 9.91 -16.80
N GLU A 6 -2.53 10.32 -17.61
CA GLU A 6 -3.56 11.25 -17.17
C GLU A 6 -4.55 10.56 -16.23
N THR A 7 -4.86 11.21 -15.11
CA THR A 7 -5.82 10.72 -14.10
C THR A 7 -6.78 11.84 -13.69
N PRO A 8 -7.89 11.51 -13.03
CA PRO A 8 -8.82 12.54 -12.52
C PRO A 8 -8.22 13.56 -11.56
N ILE A 9 -7.07 13.24 -10.96
CA ILE A 9 -6.37 14.14 -10.01
C ILE A 9 -5.12 14.79 -10.63
N GLY A 10 -4.86 14.58 -11.92
CA GLY A 10 -3.74 15.16 -12.66
C GLY A 10 -2.86 14.14 -13.35
N THR A 11 -1.79 14.62 -13.93
CA THR A 11 -0.81 13.80 -14.64
C THR A 11 0.08 13.07 -13.67
N ILE A 12 0.16 11.76 -13.77
CA ILE A 12 0.98 10.89 -12.92
C ILE A 12 2.14 10.33 -13.74
N THR A 13 3.34 10.40 -13.18
CA THR A 13 4.56 9.85 -13.75
C THR A 13 5.17 8.82 -12.80
N ALA A 14 6.12 8.03 -13.30
CA ALA A 14 6.87 7.08 -12.47
C ALA A 14 7.60 7.78 -11.30
N GLU A 15 8.00 9.03 -11.47
CA GLU A 15 8.70 9.81 -10.43
C GLU A 15 7.88 9.95 -9.14
N HIS A 16 6.55 9.98 -9.23
CA HIS A 16 5.67 10.03 -8.06
C HIS A 16 5.79 8.80 -7.15
N PHE A 17 6.34 7.70 -7.68
CA PHE A 17 6.49 6.44 -6.97
C PHE A 17 7.96 6.02 -6.82
N ARG A 18 8.90 6.86 -7.26
CA ARG A 18 10.32 6.53 -7.24
C ARG A 18 10.93 6.94 -5.92
N PRO A 19 11.47 5.99 -5.14
CA PRO A 19 12.17 6.31 -3.89
C PRO A 19 13.49 7.00 -4.18
N GLY A 20 13.98 7.81 -3.22
CA GLY A 20 15.28 8.49 -3.30
C GLY A 20 16.47 7.52 -3.38
N HIS A 21 16.29 6.28 -2.97
CA HIS A 21 17.23 5.18 -3.11
C HIS A 21 16.57 4.04 -3.88
N VAL A 22 17.38 3.22 -4.56
CA VAL A 22 16.85 2.05 -5.26
C VAL A 22 16.32 1.05 -4.24
N ARG A 23 15.03 0.77 -4.34
CA ARG A 23 14.33 -0.23 -3.53
C ARG A 23 13.63 -1.22 -4.44
N HIS A 24 13.65 -2.49 -4.08
CA HIS A 24 12.97 -3.54 -4.85
C HIS A 24 11.69 -4.04 -4.18
N GLN A 25 11.46 -3.62 -2.96
CA GLN A 25 10.30 -4.02 -2.14
C GLN A 25 9.57 -2.78 -1.64
N VAL A 26 8.25 -2.88 -1.64
CA VAL A 26 7.37 -1.84 -1.11
C VAL A 26 6.15 -2.50 -0.48
N PHE A 27 5.73 -2.00 0.69
CA PHE A 27 4.44 -2.39 1.27
C PHE A 27 3.30 -1.72 0.52
N VAL A 28 2.16 -2.40 0.46
CA VAL A 28 0.95 -1.87 -0.16
C VAL A 28 -0.14 -1.78 0.88
N GLY A 29 -0.53 -0.57 1.24
CA GLY A 29 -1.54 -0.32 2.27
C GLY A 29 -2.97 -0.63 1.81
N PRO A 30 -3.92 -0.77 2.77
CA PRO A 30 -5.30 -1.16 2.47
C PRO A 30 -6.02 -0.17 1.56
N LYS A 31 -5.82 1.13 1.74
CA LYS A 31 -6.48 2.17 0.93
C LYS A 31 -5.99 2.16 -0.52
N PHE A 32 -4.70 1.90 -0.74
CA PHE A 32 -4.15 1.77 -2.09
C PHE A 32 -4.72 0.55 -2.80
N LEU A 33 -4.78 -0.59 -2.12
CA LEU A 33 -5.37 -1.82 -2.66
C LEU A 33 -6.86 -1.67 -2.94
N TYR A 34 -7.60 -1.03 -2.02
CA TYR A 34 -9.00 -0.75 -2.24
C TYR A 34 -9.22 0.08 -3.51
N ALA A 35 -8.44 1.14 -3.70
CA ALA A 35 -8.50 1.97 -4.90
C ALA A 35 -8.13 1.18 -6.17
N LEU A 36 -7.11 0.33 -6.08
CA LEU A 36 -6.66 -0.48 -7.21
C LEU A 36 -7.75 -1.46 -7.69
N PHE A 37 -8.49 -2.08 -6.77
CA PHE A 37 -9.50 -3.09 -7.07
C PHE A 37 -10.93 -2.55 -7.10
N ASN A 38 -11.13 -1.23 -6.94
CA ASN A 38 -12.43 -0.58 -7.07
C ASN A 38 -12.40 0.47 -8.19
N PRO A 39 -12.92 0.16 -9.39
CA PRO A 39 -12.90 1.09 -10.53
C PRO A 39 -13.64 2.41 -10.29
N ARG A 40 -14.49 2.47 -9.27
CA ARG A 40 -15.24 3.68 -8.90
C ARG A 40 -14.50 4.58 -7.93
N ASP A 41 -13.39 4.11 -7.37
CA ASP A 41 -12.62 4.91 -6.43
C ASP A 41 -11.92 6.07 -7.17
N ARG A 42 -11.89 7.23 -6.52
CA ARG A 42 -11.24 8.43 -7.08
C ARG A 42 -9.77 8.20 -7.40
N MET A 43 -9.09 7.38 -6.60
CA MET A 43 -7.66 7.09 -6.75
C MET A 43 -7.37 5.84 -7.59
N HIS A 44 -8.39 5.23 -8.19
CA HIS A 44 -8.22 4.02 -8.99
C HIS A 44 -7.20 4.20 -10.12
N ALA A 45 -7.31 5.28 -10.88
CA ALA A 45 -6.41 5.54 -12.00
C ALA A 45 -4.96 5.73 -11.55
N VAL A 46 -4.73 6.36 -10.40
CA VAL A 46 -3.39 6.54 -9.81
C VAL A 46 -2.80 5.19 -9.41
N SER A 47 -3.57 4.34 -8.73
CA SER A 47 -3.13 2.99 -8.35
C SER A 47 -2.83 2.12 -9.57
N ARG A 48 -3.66 2.22 -10.60
CA ARG A 48 -3.43 1.53 -11.88
C ARG A 48 -2.17 2.04 -12.60
N ALA A 49 -1.90 3.33 -12.55
CA ALA A 49 -0.70 3.93 -13.13
C ALA A 49 0.57 3.31 -12.51
N PHE A 50 0.61 3.17 -11.19
CA PHE A 50 1.71 2.50 -10.51
C PHE A 50 1.96 1.10 -11.07
N MET A 51 0.91 0.29 -11.19
CA MET A 51 1.03 -1.08 -11.72
C MET A 51 1.54 -1.09 -13.17
N THR A 52 1.12 -0.12 -13.96
CA THR A 52 1.60 0.05 -15.34
C THR A 52 3.10 0.36 -15.36
N PHE A 53 3.57 1.28 -14.53
CA PHE A 53 5.00 1.62 -14.46
C PHE A 53 5.86 0.46 -13.96
N VAL A 54 5.36 -0.33 -13.03
CA VAL A 54 6.05 -1.56 -12.57
C VAL A 54 6.13 -2.58 -13.71
N ARG A 55 5.03 -2.83 -14.37
CA ARG A 55 4.96 -3.79 -15.50
C ARG A 55 5.89 -3.40 -16.64
N ASP A 56 5.94 -2.11 -16.96
CA ASP A 56 6.72 -1.59 -18.09
C ASP A 56 8.22 -1.40 -17.74
N GLY A 57 8.61 -1.65 -16.49
CA GLY A 57 9.99 -1.56 -16.03
C GLY A 57 10.46 -0.15 -15.68
N ASP A 58 9.56 0.81 -15.61
CA ASP A 58 9.87 2.21 -15.26
C ASP A 58 10.15 2.37 -13.76
N LEU A 59 9.70 1.42 -12.94
CA LEU A 59 9.94 1.37 -11.50
C LEU A 59 10.71 0.09 -11.12
N PRO A 60 11.58 0.15 -10.11
CA PRO A 60 12.44 -0.96 -9.75
C PRO A 60 11.79 -2.03 -8.88
N TYR A 61 10.51 -1.89 -8.54
CA TYR A 61 9.85 -2.80 -7.61
C TYR A 61 9.63 -4.18 -8.21
N ARG A 62 10.02 -5.21 -7.46
CA ARG A 62 9.85 -6.61 -7.82
C ARG A 62 8.97 -7.37 -6.85
N ARG A 63 8.74 -6.80 -5.66
CA ARG A 63 7.92 -7.40 -4.61
C ARG A 63 7.02 -6.34 -3.99
N LEU A 64 5.72 -6.58 -4.10
CA LEU A 64 4.68 -5.80 -3.46
C LEU A 64 4.22 -6.58 -2.22
N ILE A 65 4.59 -6.10 -1.04
CA ILE A 65 4.33 -6.82 0.21
C ILE A 65 2.97 -6.42 0.77
N VAL A 66 2.15 -7.41 1.03
CA VAL A 66 0.86 -7.30 1.69
C VAL A 66 0.87 -8.27 2.87
N ASN A 67 0.49 -7.83 4.06
CA ASN A 67 0.33 -8.76 5.17
C ASN A 67 -1.13 -9.18 5.34
N ASP A 68 -1.36 -10.16 6.19
CA ASP A 68 -2.69 -10.71 6.46
C ASP A 68 -3.67 -9.68 7.03
N HIS A 69 -3.22 -8.73 7.86
CA HIS A 69 -4.06 -7.64 8.36
C HIS A 69 -4.46 -6.65 7.27
N ILE A 70 -3.54 -6.30 6.37
CA ILE A 70 -3.84 -5.47 5.19
C ILE A 70 -4.84 -6.18 4.28
N ALA A 71 -4.61 -7.47 4.01
CA ALA A 71 -5.48 -8.27 3.14
C ALA A 71 -6.90 -8.37 3.70
N ASP A 72 -7.04 -8.62 4.99
CA ASP A 72 -8.34 -8.68 5.67
C ASP A 72 -9.09 -7.35 5.58
N GLU A 73 -8.44 -6.24 5.91
CA GLU A 73 -9.05 -4.91 5.85
C GLU A 73 -9.47 -4.54 4.43
N ALA A 74 -8.59 -4.73 3.45
CA ALA A 74 -8.87 -4.41 2.05
C ALA A 74 -10.01 -5.28 1.47
N ALA A 75 -9.98 -6.57 1.72
CA ALA A 75 -11.02 -7.50 1.24
C ALA A 75 -12.39 -7.17 1.86
N THR A 76 -12.43 -6.92 3.16
CA THR A 76 -13.66 -6.58 3.88
C THR A 76 -14.25 -5.27 3.34
N ARG A 77 -13.41 -4.27 3.14
CA ARG A 77 -13.85 -2.96 2.61
C ARG A 77 -14.34 -3.09 1.16
N LEU A 78 -13.64 -3.84 0.31
CA LEU A 78 -14.07 -4.11 -1.06
C LEU A 78 -15.43 -4.79 -1.09
N LYS A 79 -15.65 -5.81 -0.27
CA LYS A 79 -16.94 -6.50 -0.19
C LYS A 79 -18.07 -5.57 0.22
N LYS A 80 -17.84 -4.71 1.22
CA LYS A 80 -18.87 -3.82 1.76
C LYS A 80 -19.17 -2.61 0.89
N GLN A 81 -18.15 -2.01 0.27
CA GLN A 81 -18.27 -0.72 -0.39
C GLN A 81 -18.18 -0.80 -1.91
N ALA A 82 -17.69 -1.89 -2.47
CA ALA A 82 -17.62 -2.12 -3.91
C ALA A 82 -18.47 -3.34 -4.30
N SER A 83 -17.89 -4.54 -4.31
CA SER A 83 -18.63 -5.76 -4.60
C SER A 83 -17.87 -6.99 -4.09
N MET A 84 -18.59 -8.09 -3.92
CA MET A 84 -17.96 -9.39 -3.62
C MET A 84 -17.03 -9.82 -4.75
N LYS A 85 -17.38 -9.52 -5.99
CA LYS A 85 -16.53 -9.81 -7.16
C LYS A 85 -15.17 -9.12 -7.06
N ASN A 86 -15.14 -7.85 -6.66
CA ASN A 86 -13.90 -7.10 -6.50
C ASN A 86 -13.05 -7.63 -5.35
N ALA A 87 -13.66 -8.00 -4.22
CA ALA A 87 -12.98 -8.62 -3.09
C ALA A 87 -12.38 -9.97 -3.48
N THR A 88 -13.11 -10.79 -4.20
CA THR A 88 -12.65 -12.10 -4.70
C THR A 88 -11.48 -11.94 -5.67
N SER A 89 -11.60 -11.01 -6.61
CA SER A 89 -10.53 -10.71 -7.57
C SER A 89 -9.25 -10.28 -6.87
N PHE A 90 -9.35 -9.45 -5.83
CA PHE A 90 -8.20 -9.03 -5.03
C PHE A 90 -7.51 -10.22 -4.37
N LEU A 91 -8.24 -11.06 -3.65
CA LEU A 91 -7.67 -12.20 -2.94
C LEU A 91 -7.06 -13.23 -3.88
N GLN A 92 -7.71 -13.48 -5.02
CA GLN A 92 -7.17 -14.38 -6.06
C GLN A 92 -5.88 -13.81 -6.67
N THR A 93 -5.82 -12.49 -6.89
CA THR A 93 -4.62 -11.85 -7.40
C THR A 93 -3.44 -12.02 -6.43
N LEU A 94 -3.67 -11.91 -5.12
CA LEU A 94 -2.63 -12.17 -4.12
C LEU A 94 -2.05 -13.58 -4.23
N ASP A 95 -2.89 -14.58 -4.49
CA ASP A 95 -2.48 -15.98 -4.58
C ASP A 95 -1.76 -16.31 -5.89
N GLU A 96 -2.16 -15.68 -6.99
CA GLU A 96 -1.73 -16.06 -8.34
C GLU A 96 -0.58 -15.19 -8.88
N SER A 97 -0.42 -13.98 -8.36
CA SER A 97 0.58 -13.03 -8.86
C SER A 97 1.98 -13.32 -8.33
N ALA A 98 2.96 -13.32 -9.22
CA ALA A 98 4.37 -13.46 -8.84
C ALA A 98 4.96 -12.16 -8.21
N VAL A 99 4.27 -11.02 -8.36
CA VAL A 99 4.74 -9.71 -7.86
C VAL A 99 4.30 -9.50 -6.42
N TYR A 100 3.09 -9.91 -6.06
CA TYR A 100 2.58 -9.79 -4.69
C TYR A 100 3.18 -10.87 -3.79
N ARG A 101 3.56 -10.46 -2.59
CA ARG A 101 4.01 -11.35 -1.55
C ARG A 101 3.15 -11.17 -0.30
N LEU A 102 2.41 -12.20 0.05
CA LEU A 102 1.61 -12.23 1.27
C LEU A 102 2.48 -12.70 2.43
N GLU A 103 2.61 -11.85 3.44
CA GLU A 103 3.36 -12.11 4.67
C GLU A 103 2.41 -12.22 5.86
N SER A 104 2.68 -13.15 6.76
CA SER A 104 1.94 -13.26 8.02
C SER A 104 2.61 -12.43 9.10
N VAL A 105 1.80 -11.71 9.87
CA VAL A 105 2.28 -10.95 11.03
C VAL A 105 2.64 -11.90 12.17
N SER A 106 3.88 -11.82 12.67
CA SER A 106 4.32 -12.63 13.80
C SER A 106 3.73 -12.14 15.13
N GLU A 107 3.79 -13.01 16.15
CA GLU A 107 3.38 -12.62 17.51
C GLU A 107 4.22 -11.45 18.05
N ASN A 108 5.52 -11.40 17.74
CA ASN A 108 6.41 -10.31 18.16
C ASN A 108 6.01 -8.99 17.52
N VAL A 109 5.73 -8.97 16.22
CA VAL A 109 5.25 -7.77 15.51
C VAL A 109 3.94 -7.29 16.12
N PHE A 110 2.99 -8.17 16.34
CA PHE A 110 1.70 -7.80 16.95
C PHE A 110 1.88 -7.25 18.36
N SER A 111 2.75 -7.86 19.18
CA SER A 111 3.05 -7.40 20.52
C SER A 111 3.66 -6.00 20.54
N ASP A 112 4.64 -5.73 19.66
CA ASP A 112 5.27 -4.43 19.53
C ASP A 112 4.27 -3.36 19.06
N ALA A 113 3.46 -3.69 18.07
CA ALA A 113 2.42 -2.80 17.56
C ALA A 113 1.39 -2.44 18.64
N LYS A 114 0.96 -3.43 19.41
CA LYS A 114 0.01 -3.23 20.52
C LYS A 114 0.58 -2.30 21.59
N ALA A 115 1.83 -2.47 21.97
CA ALA A 115 2.50 -1.59 22.93
C ALA A 115 2.56 -0.14 22.43
N THR A 116 2.98 0.07 21.19
CA THR A 116 3.05 1.40 20.58
C THR A 116 1.66 2.03 20.44
N PHE A 117 0.66 1.26 20.03
CA PHE A 117 -0.72 1.73 19.92
C PHE A 117 -1.28 2.25 21.25
N ILE A 118 -0.95 1.56 22.35
CA ILE A 118 -1.37 1.98 23.70
C ILE A 118 -0.65 3.27 24.12
N ASP A 119 0.63 3.42 23.78
CA ASP A 119 1.45 4.57 24.19
C ASP A 119 1.19 5.83 23.35
N TRP A 120 0.89 5.68 22.07
CA TRP A 120 0.73 6.81 21.12
C TRP A 120 -0.73 7.23 21.02
N THR A 121 -1.24 7.88 22.03
CA THR A 121 -2.65 8.25 22.14
C THR A 121 -3.07 9.41 21.25
N ASP A 122 -2.12 10.22 20.79
CA ASP A 122 -2.39 11.44 20.01
C ASP A 122 -2.42 11.21 18.48
N LEU A 123 -2.02 10.03 18.03
CA LEU A 123 -2.03 9.68 16.62
C LEU A 123 -3.35 9.04 16.22
N ASP A 124 -4.06 9.68 15.29
CA ASP A 124 -5.32 9.17 14.73
C ASP A 124 -5.04 8.09 13.66
N ALA A 125 -4.39 7.01 14.09
CA ALA A 125 -4.11 5.85 13.26
C ALA A 125 -4.79 4.60 13.84
N SER A 126 -5.21 3.70 12.97
CA SER A 126 -5.84 2.44 13.37
C SER A 126 -4.81 1.47 13.97
N CYS A 127 -5.29 0.47 14.70
CA CYS A 127 -4.42 -0.62 15.16
C CYS A 127 -3.72 -1.31 13.98
N THR A 128 -4.41 -1.48 12.86
CA THR A 128 -3.81 -2.01 11.62
C THR A 128 -2.63 -1.18 11.16
N ASP A 129 -2.71 0.16 11.21
CA ASP A 129 -1.60 1.04 10.82
C ASP A 129 -0.36 0.80 11.69
N PHE A 130 -0.54 0.65 13.01
CA PHE A 130 0.55 0.32 13.93
C PHE A 130 1.15 -1.06 13.65
N ILE A 131 0.32 -2.04 13.32
CA ILE A 131 0.78 -3.39 12.95
C ILE A 131 1.60 -3.34 11.65
N VAL A 132 1.13 -2.62 10.66
CA VAL A 132 1.84 -2.46 9.39
C VAL A 132 3.19 -1.78 9.60
N ALA A 133 3.24 -0.69 10.38
CA ALA A 133 4.49 0.01 10.68
C ALA A 133 5.50 -0.89 11.41
N ALA A 134 5.06 -1.66 12.40
CA ALA A 134 5.92 -2.60 13.12
C ALA A 134 6.41 -3.74 12.21
N HIS A 135 5.56 -4.23 11.31
CA HIS A 135 5.93 -5.28 10.36
C HIS A 135 6.94 -4.78 9.32
N MET A 136 6.77 -3.54 8.84
CA MET A 136 7.73 -2.91 7.95
C MET A 136 9.11 -2.75 8.61
N GLU A 137 9.16 -2.37 9.87
CA GLU A 137 10.39 -2.28 10.63
C GLU A 137 11.08 -3.64 10.73
N GLU A 138 10.35 -4.71 11.07
CA GLU A 138 10.89 -6.07 11.14
C GLU A 138 11.47 -6.53 9.80
N LEU A 139 10.81 -6.24 8.70
CA LEU A 139 11.24 -6.63 7.35
C LEU A 139 12.24 -5.65 6.73
N GLU A 140 12.58 -4.58 7.44
CA GLU A 140 13.49 -3.53 6.96
C GLU A 140 13.03 -2.90 5.63
N VAL A 141 11.72 -2.70 5.50
CA VAL A 141 11.07 -2.02 4.37
C VAL A 141 10.55 -0.68 4.84
N ASP A 142 10.99 0.41 4.24
CA ASP A 142 10.72 1.77 4.68
C ASP A 142 9.77 2.55 3.74
N HIS A 143 9.29 1.94 2.66
CA HIS A 143 8.40 2.55 1.69
C HIS A 143 7.05 1.83 1.65
N ILE A 144 5.97 2.61 1.64
CA ILE A 144 4.59 2.10 1.57
C ILE A 144 3.77 2.86 0.54
N LEU A 145 3.04 2.11 -0.29
CA LEU A 145 1.99 2.64 -1.16
C LEU A 145 0.73 2.85 -0.34
N THR A 146 0.35 4.09 -0.14
CA THR A 146 -0.83 4.44 0.65
C THR A 146 -1.33 5.83 0.30
N TYR A 147 -2.62 6.06 0.52
CA TYR A 147 -3.22 7.39 0.49
C TYR A 147 -3.44 7.95 1.91
N ASP A 148 -2.91 7.24 2.90
CA ASP A 148 -3.03 7.60 4.30
C ASP A 148 -1.70 8.20 4.80
N ARG A 149 -1.75 9.47 5.24
CA ARG A 149 -0.56 10.18 5.73
C ARG A 149 -0.14 9.81 7.15
N HIS A 150 -0.91 9.02 7.87
CA HIS A 150 -0.57 8.58 9.23
C HIS A 150 0.79 7.88 9.28
N TYR A 151 1.18 7.18 8.21
CA TYR A 151 2.45 6.48 8.14
C TYR A 151 3.69 7.38 8.21
N ASN A 152 3.57 8.66 7.91
CA ASN A 152 4.67 9.62 8.06
C ASN A 152 5.10 9.78 9.53
N ALA A 153 4.19 9.56 10.49
CA ALA A 153 4.49 9.61 11.91
C ALA A 153 5.37 8.44 12.39
N PHE A 154 5.47 7.38 11.61
CA PHE A 154 6.31 6.21 11.88
C PHE A 154 7.68 6.26 11.21
N ASP A 155 8.07 7.41 10.68
CA ASP A 155 9.33 7.59 9.94
C ASP A 155 9.40 6.73 8.67
N LEU A 156 8.25 6.53 8.01
CA LEU A 156 8.10 5.77 6.77
C LEU A 156 7.87 6.72 5.59
N THR A 157 8.37 6.34 4.43
CA THR A 157 8.13 7.07 3.19
C THR A 157 6.84 6.58 2.55
N THR A 158 5.89 7.49 2.39
CA THR A 158 4.62 7.22 1.71
C THR A 158 4.71 7.53 0.22
N LEU A 159 4.13 6.64 -0.59
CA LEU A 159 4.04 6.80 -2.05
C LEU A 159 2.56 6.74 -2.47
N PRO A 160 2.13 7.49 -3.48
CA PRO A 160 2.92 8.45 -4.27
C PRO A 160 3.36 9.66 -3.45
N TYR A 161 4.50 10.22 -3.81
CA TYR A 161 4.91 11.50 -3.26
C TYR A 161 3.88 12.55 -3.63
N GLN A 162 3.46 13.32 -2.65
CA GLN A 162 2.69 14.53 -2.90
C GLN A 162 3.68 15.67 -2.82
N ASP A 163 3.77 16.45 -3.90
CA ASP A 163 4.47 17.70 -3.85
C ASP A 163 3.82 18.55 -2.73
N SER A 164 4.61 18.95 -1.76
CA SER A 164 4.15 19.86 -0.74
C SER A 164 3.82 21.18 -1.42
N GLU A 165 2.52 21.50 -1.53
CA GLU A 165 2.06 22.86 -1.81
C GLU A 165 2.51 23.82 -0.71
#